data_7d2313c25cb29bb98f8d410d85cd0ab9
#
_entry.id   7d2313c25cb29bb98f8d410d85cd0ab9
#
_cell.length_a   1.000
_cell.length_b   1.000
_cell.length_c   1.000
_cell.angle_alpha   90.00
_cell.angle_beta   90.00
_cell.angle_gamma   90.00
#
_symmetry.space_group_name_H-M   'P 1'
#
loop_
_entity.id
_entity.type
_entity.pdbx_description
1 polymer ?
#
loop_
_entity_poly.entity_id
_entity_poly.type
_entity_poly.pdbx_seq_one_letter_code
_entity_poly.pdbx_strand_id
1 'polypeptide(L)'
;MKPKNRTPRRRAREFAVQALYQAALNQLPDAEVAKNIRENEYFAKADNELFTAIFFGVQAKRRELMQIIRPLLDRDEKDLSPIECAVLLAAAFELREMPETPYPVIINEAIEV
;
A
#
# COMPACT_ATOMS: atom_id res chain seq x y z
N MET A 1 -19.32 -2.89 -11.70
CA MET A 1 -18.80 -2.85 -10.34
C MET A 1 -19.23 -1.59 -9.63
N LYS A 2 -19.62 -1.71 -8.43
CA LYS A 2 -20.15 -0.58 -7.69
C LYS A 2 -19.11 0.03 -6.78
N PRO A 3 -18.62 1.23 -7.09
CA PRO A 3 -17.65 1.89 -6.20
C PRO A 3 -18.18 2.05 -4.79
N LYS A 4 -19.49 2.15 -4.64
CA LYS A 4 -20.09 2.33 -3.34
C LYS A 4 -19.81 1.19 -2.37
N ASN A 5 -19.36 0.04 -2.89
CA ASN A 5 -19.06 -1.10 -2.03
C ASN A 5 -17.69 -1.02 -1.38
N ARG A 6 -16.95 0.04 -1.63
CA ARG A 6 -15.65 0.21 -1.01
C ARG A 6 -15.79 0.53 0.47
N THR A 7 -15.09 -0.26 1.26
CA THR A 7 -15.06 -0.03 2.70
C THR A 7 -14.00 1.01 3.05
N PRO A 8 -14.07 1.61 4.24
CA PRO A 8 -13.00 2.52 4.66
C PRO A 8 -11.62 1.87 4.65
N ARG A 9 -11.54 0.58 5.00
CA ARG A 9 -10.25 -0.11 4.99
C ARG A 9 -9.74 -0.30 3.56
N ARG A 10 -10.61 -0.63 2.64
CA ARG A 10 -10.20 -0.77 1.24
C ARG A 10 -9.72 0.57 0.68
N ARG A 11 -10.42 1.65 1.01
CA ARG A 11 -9.98 2.98 0.58
C ARG A 11 -8.61 3.31 1.16
N ALA A 12 -8.38 2.94 2.42
CA ALA A 12 -7.09 3.18 3.05
C ALA A 12 -5.97 2.45 2.32
N ARG A 13 -6.22 1.21 1.91
CA ARG A 13 -5.21 0.44 1.17
C ARG A 13 -4.90 1.08 -0.17
N GLU A 14 -5.93 1.55 -0.87
CA GLU A 14 -5.73 2.21 -2.15
C GLU A 14 -4.93 3.49 -2.00
N PHE A 15 -5.25 4.28 -0.98
CA PHE A 15 -4.51 5.52 -0.73
C PHE A 15 -3.08 5.22 -0.31
N ALA A 16 -2.86 4.14 0.45
CA ALA A 16 -1.50 3.77 0.83
C ALA A 16 -0.66 3.41 -0.39
N VAL A 17 -1.24 2.68 -1.33
CA VAL A 17 -0.54 2.34 -2.57
C VAL A 17 -0.22 3.61 -3.36
N GLN A 18 -1.17 4.53 -3.45
CA GLN A 18 -0.93 5.80 -4.13
C GLN A 18 0.19 6.58 -3.46
N ALA A 19 0.21 6.60 -2.13
CA ALA A 19 1.25 7.30 -1.40
C ALA A 19 2.62 6.68 -1.64
N LEU A 20 2.69 5.36 -1.63
CA LEU A 20 3.95 4.66 -1.91
C LEU A 20 4.44 4.96 -3.32
N TYR A 21 3.53 4.98 -4.26
CA TYR A 21 3.85 5.31 -5.64
C TYR A 21 4.38 6.73 -5.76
N GLN A 22 3.70 7.70 -5.13
CA GLN A 22 4.13 9.09 -5.18
C GLN A 22 5.50 9.27 -4.53
N ALA A 23 5.71 8.61 -3.40
CA ALA A 23 7.01 8.73 -2.72
C ALA A 23 8.13 8.20 -3.60
N ALA A 24 7.88 7.11 -4.32
CA ALA A 24 8.89 6.53 -5.20
C ALA A 24 9.21 7.43 -6.38
N LEU A 25 8.21 8.11 -6.92
CA LEU A 25 8.40 8.94 -8.11
C LEU A 25 8.96 10.32 -7.78
N ASN A 26 8.50 10.92 -6.69
CA ASN A 26 8.77 12.33 -6.43
C ASN A 26 9.83 12.56 -5.38
N GLN A 27 10.22 11.51 -4.66
CA GLN A 27 11.28 11.58 -3.65
C GLN A 27 11.00 12.64 -2.59
N LEU A 28 9.73 12.81 -2.25
CA LEU A 28 9.32 13.72 -1.19
C LEU A 28 9.40 13.02 0.16
N PRO A 29 9.54 13.80 1.24
CA PRO A 29 9.46 13.20 2.59
C PRO A 29 8.12 12.52 2.79
N ASP A 30 8.14 11.43 3.57
CA ASP A 30 6.91 10.65 3.80
C ASP A 30 5.79 11.51 4.37
N ALA A 31 6.12 12.39 5.32
CA ALA A 31 5.11 13.22 5.94
C ALA A 31 4.42 14.12 4.92
N GLU A 32 5.17 14.61 3.94
CA GLU A 32 4.60 15.48 2.92
C GLU A 32 3.73 14.69 1.96
N VAL A 33 4.15 13.49 1.59
CA VAL A 33 3.33 12.63 0.74
C VAL A 33 2.02 12.31 1.45
N ALA A 34 2.08 11.94 2.72
CA ALA A 34 0.87 11.62 3.48
C ALA A 34 -0.06 12.84 3.56
N LYS A 35 0.51 14.02 3.77
CA LYS A 35 -0.28 15.23 3.82
C LYS A 35 -1.03 15.43 2.50
N ASN A 36 -0.33 15.28 1.39
CA ASN A 36 -0.93 15.47 0.08
C ASN A 36 -2.08 14.48 -0.15
N ILE A 37 -1.87 13.23 0.25
CA ILE A 37 -2.91 12.21 0.09
C ILE A 37 -4.13 12.56 0.96
N ARG A 38 -3.90 13.01 2.20
CA ARG A 38 -5.00 13.33 3.11
C ARG A 38 -5.81 14.54 2.67
N GLU A 39 -5.29 15.34 1.77
CA GLU A 39 -6.03 16.48 1.24
C GLU A 39 -7.03 16.09 0.17
N ASN A 40 -6.98 14.84 -0.30
CA ASN A 40 -7.96 14.34 -1.25
C ASN A 40 -9.33 14.32 -0.58
N GLU A 41 -10.35 14.81 -1.30
CA GLU A 41 -11.69 14.94 -0.72
C GLU A 41 -12.29 13.61 -0.31
N TYR A 42 -11.86 12.52 -0.93
CA TYR A 42 -12.38 11.20 -0.60
C TYR A 42 -11.66 10.53 0.55
N PHE A 43 -10.59 11.13 1.04
CA PHE A 43 -9.83 10.52 2.11
C PHE A 43 -10.62 10.44 3.41
N ALA A 44 -11.58 11.35 3.61
CA ALA A 44 -12.40 11.33 4.82
C ALA A 44 -13.13 9.99 5.00
N LYS A 45 -13.36 9.28 3.91
CA LYS A 45 -14.06 8.00 3.95
C LYS A 45 -13.12 6.82 4.13
N ALA A 46 -11.83 7.06 4.29
CA ALA A 46 -10.84 6.01 4.46
C ALA A 46 -10.48 5.85 5.93
N ASP A 47 -10.01 4.64 6.27
CA ASP A 47 -9.50 4.36 7.61
C ASP A 47 -8.11 4.95 7.73
N ASN A 48 -8.03 6.12 8.36
CA ASN A 48 -6.75 6.84 8.46
C ASN A 48 -5.70 6.05 9.25
N GLU A 49 -6.12 5.31 10.27
CA GLU A 49 -5.16 4.52 11.04
C GLU A 49 -4.52 3.44 10.17
N LEU A 50 -5.33 2.77 9.37
CA LEU A 50 -4.81 1.73 8.50
C LEU A 50 -3.90 2.33 7.42
N PHE A 51 -4.32 3.44 6.83
CA PHE A 51 -3.49 4.14 5.85
C PHE A 51 -2.12 4.47 6.43
N THR A 52 -2.13 5.07 7.62
CA THR A 52 -0.89 5.48 8.28
C THR A 52 0.00 4.28 8.58
N ALA A 53 -0.60 3.22 9.09
CA ALA A 53 0.15 2.01 9.42
C ALA A 53 0.82 1.42 8.20
N ILE A 54 0.10 1.31 7.10
CA ILE A 54 0.65 0.71 5.89
C ILE A 54 1.71 1.60 5.26
N PHE A 55 1.38 2.87 5.04
CA PHE A 55 2.32 3.74 4.33
C PHE A 55 3.63 3.91 5.10
N PHE A 56 3.53 4.34 6.34
CA PHE A 56 4.75 4.58 7.13
C PHE A 56 5.43 3.27 7.51
N GLY A 57 4.64 2.20 7.72
CA GLY A 57 5.22 0.91 8.02
C GLY A 57 6.03 0.34 6.87
N VAL A 58 5.49 0.44 5.65
CA VAL A 58 6.22 -0.02 4.47
C VAL A 58 7.50 0.79 4.30
N GLN A 59 7.42 2.12 4.44
CA GLN A 59 8.60 2.94 4.24
C GLN A 59 9.68 2.61 5.26
N ALA A 60 9.30 2.32 6.51
CA ALA A 60 10.25 1.97 7.55
C ALA A 60 10.88 0.59 7.33
N LYS A 61 10.13 -0.34 6.73
CA LYS A 61 10.57 -1.73 6.59
C LYS A 61 10.78 -2.15 5.15
N ARG A 62 10.95 -1.18 4.27
CA ARG A 62 10.99 -1.45 2.84
C ARG A 62 12.03 -2.50 2.46
N ARG A 63 13.23 -2.41 3.03
CA ARG A 63 14.29 -3.36 2.70
C ARG A 63 13.92 -4.77 3.14
N GLU A 64 13.37 -4.91 4.34
CA GLU A 64 12.97 -6.22 4.84
C GLU A 64 11.86 -6.82 3.99
N LEU A 65 10.89 -5.99 3.60
CA LEU A 65 9.78 -6.46 2.79
C LEU A 65 10.26 -6.90 1.41
N MET A 66 11.19 -6.15 0.82
CA MET A 66 11.73 -6.54 -0.47
C MET A 66 12.49 -7.86 -0.40
N GLN A 67 13.15 -8.13 0.73
CA GLN A 67 13.83 -9.41 0.90
C GLN A 67 12.84 -10.58 0.90
N ILE A 68 11.62 -10.34 1.36
CA ILE A 68 10.57 -11.36 1.32
C ILE A 68 10.01 -11.51 -0.09
N ILE A 69 9.86 -10.40 -0.78
CA ILE A 69 9.20 -10.40 -2.09
C ILE A 69 10.10 -10.97 -3.18
N ARG A 70 11.38 -10.62 -3.20
CA ARG A 70 12.27 -10.97 -4.31
C ARG A 70 12.27 -12.46 -4.64
N PRO A 71 12.38 -13.37 -3.68
CA PRO A 71 12.40 -14.79 -4.02
C PRO A 71 11.10 -15.29 -4.65
N LEU A 72 10.01 -14.54 -4.49
CA LEU A 72 8.70 -14.95 -4.99
C LEU A 72 8.42 -14.41 -6.38
N LEU A 73 9.27 -13.51 -6.88
CA LEU A 73 9.09 -12.95 -8.20
C LEU A 73 9.54 -13.93 -9.26
N ASP A 74 8.80 -13.99 -10.37
CA ASP A 74 9.18 -14.79 -11.51
C ASP A 74 9.94 -13.97 -12.55
N ARG A 75 10.32 -12.75 -12.18
CA ARG A 75 11.12 -11.87 -13.02
C ARG A 75 11.93 -10.96 -12.10
N ASP A 76 12.87 -10.21 -12.68
CA ASP A 76 13.72 -9.34 -11.90
C ASP A 76 12.94 -8.20 -11.25
N GLU A 77 13.38 -7.80 -10.07
CA GLU A 77 12.79 -6.67 -9.37
C GLU A 77 12.77 -5.41 -10.23
N LYS A 78 13.81 -5.18 -11.01
CA LYS A 78 13.92 -3.99 -11.84
C LYS A 78 12.88 -3.95 -12.96
N ASP A 79 12.24 -5.09 -13.24
CA ASP A 79 11.20 -5.15 -14.26
C ASP A 79 9.83 -4.83 -13.70
N LEU A 80 9.72 -4.61 -12.41
CA LEU A 80 8.47 -4.20 -11.80
C LEU A 80 8.24 -2.71 -12.01
N SER A 81 7.01 -2.34 -12.36
CA SER A 81 6.66 -0.94 -12.40
C SER A 81 6.57 -0.39 -10.97
N PRO A 82 6.69 0.93 -10.79
CA PRO A 82 6.54 1.50 -9.45
C PRO A 82 5.21 1.15 -8.79
N ILE A 83 4.12 1.09 -9.57
CA ILE A 83 2.83 0.76 -8.98
C ILE A 83 2.76 -0.70 -8.59
N GLU A 84 3.33 -1.60 -9.39
CA GLU A 84 3.38 -3.01 -9.02
C GLU A 84 4.17 -3.21 -7.74
N CYS A 85 5.29 -2.51 -7.62
CA CYS A 85 6.11 -2.59 -6.43
C CYS A 85 5.34 -2.09 -5.21
N ALA A 86 4.61 -0.98 -5.36
CA ALA A 86 3.83 -0.44 -4.26
C ALA A 86 2.75 -1.42 -3.79
N VAL A 87 2.07 -2.07 -4.74
CA VAL A 87 1.04 -3.05 -4.40
C VAL A 87 1.63 -4.22 -3.63
N LEU A 88 2.76 -4.74 -4.12
CA LEU A 88 3.40 -5.89 -3.47
C LEU A 88 3.90 -5.54 -2.07
N LEU A 89 4.48 -4.35 -1.91
CA LEU A 89 4.97 -3.93 -0.59
C LEU A 89 3.83 -3.78 0.39
N ALA A 90 2.73 -3.16 -0.04
CA ALA A 90 1.58 -2.98 0.85
C ALA A 90 0.98 -4.32 1.26
N ALA A 91 0.84 -5.25 0.32
CA ALA A 91 0.30 -6.56 0.62
C ALA A 91 1.21 -7.34 1.56
N ALA A 92 2.52 -7.32 1.29
CA ALA A 92 3.48 -8.03 2.14
C ALA A 92 3.47 -7.48 3.56
N PHE A 93 3.33 -6.16 3.69
CA PHE A 93 3.27 -5.55 5.01
C PHE A 93 2.07 -6.06 5.80
N GLU A 94 0.88 -6.07 5.17
CA GLU A 94 -0.31 -6.53 5.86
C GLU A 94 -0.22 -7.99 6.23
N LEU A 95 0.27 -8.84 5.34
CA LEU A 95 0.40 -10.26 5.62
C LEU A 95 1.33 -10.52 6.79
N ARG A 96 2.39 -9.73 6.91
CA ARG A 96 3.39 -9.94 7.93
C ARG A 96 3.06 -9.25 9.25
N GLU A 97 2.61 -8.01 9.17
CA GLU A 97 2.50 -7.17 10.36
C GLU A 97 1.10 -7.01 10.88
N MET A 98 0.09 -7.42 10.13
CA MET A 98 -1.30 -7.23 10.52
C MET A 98 -2.06 -8.55 10.41
N PRO A 99 -1.73 -9.52 11.28
CA PRO A 99 -2.33 -10.86 11.18
C PRO A 99 -3.82 -10.89 11.44
N GLU A 100 -4.37 -9.86 12.03
CA GLU A 100 -5.82 -9.80 12.26
C GLU A 100 -6.60 -9.61 10.96
N THR A 101 -5.96 -9.19 9.88
CA THR A 101 -6.65 -9.07 8.59
C THR A 101 -6.66 -10.43 7.91
N PRO A 102 -7.84 -10.94 7.53
CA PRO A 102 -7.90 -12.25 6.89
C PRO A 102 -7.08 -12.31 5.62
N TYR A 103 -6.34 -13.39 5.48
CA TYR A 103 -5.47 -13.60 4.34
C TYR A 103 -6.20 -13.41 2.99
N PRO A 104 -7.39 -14.00 2.78
CA PRO A 104 -8.09 -13.81 1.50
C PRO A 104 -8.42 -12.35 1.20
N VAL A 105 -8.71 -11.56 2.24
CA VAL A 105 -9.01 -10.15 2.05
C VAL A 105 -7.79 -9.43 1.50
N ILE A 106 -6.61 -9.67 2.09
CA ILE A 106 -5.39 -9.02 1.66
C ILE A 106 -5.08 -9.35 0.21
N ILE A 107 -5.20 -10.62 -0.15
CA ILE A 107 -4.90 -11.07 -1.51
C ILE A 107 -5.86 -10.43 -2.51
N ASN A 108 -7.16 -10.46 -2.19
CA ASN A 108 -8.15 -9.91 -3.12
C ASN A 108 -7.94 -8.41 -3.33
N GLU A 109 -7.64 -7.69 -2.27
CA GLU A 109 -7.47 -6.25 -2.38
C GLU A 109 -6.20 -5.88 -3.13
N ALA A 110 -5.16 -6.65 -2.95
CA ALA A 110 -3.92 -6.42 -3.69
C ALA A 110 -4.14 -6.60 -5.19
N ILE A 111 -4.96 -7.57 -5.57
CA ILE A 111 -5.25 -7.81 -6.97
C ILE A 111 -6.07 -6.66 -7.56
N GLU A 112 -6.98 -6.11 -6.79
CA GLU A 112 -7.90 -5.10 -7.30
C GLU A 112 -7.36 -3.68 -7.28
N VAL A 113 -6.29 -3.46 -6.57
CA VAL A 113 -5.64 -2.16 -6.57
C VAL A 113 -4.91 -1.95 -7.88
#